data_b8b3a738800f94c7bf70ed189d5fc327
#
_entry.id   b8b3a738800f94c7bf70ed189d5fc327
#
_cell.length_a   1.000
_cell.length_b   1.000
_cell.length_c   1.000
_cell.angle_alpha   90.00
_cell.angle_beta   90.00
_cell.angle_gamma   90.00
#
_symmetry.space_group_name_H-M   'P 1'
#
loop_
_entity.id
_entity.type
_entity.pdbx_description
1 polymer ?
#
loop_
_entity_poly.entity_id
_entity_poly.type
_entity_poly.pdbx_seq_one_letter_code
_entity_poly.pdbx_strand_id
1 'polypeptide(L)'
;MRNPSPDISESDCKHLADTAKKILNNNWKDSFTVPSSSQYPHQWSWDSVFIAMGYAHYNQDRAESELRHLFKGQWKNGMVPQIVFNSTELNGDYFPGYEFWEINKSDNAPDTVKTSGICQPPIHSTGVLHLIKYAPNRERALKFASELFPKLVSWHNYLYSERDPNNEGLAYIRHPWESGQDNSPIWDSILDEFETNKEELPEYERKDDIHVNADERPSSKEYDKYVYLVDFFRHRNYHEKQIRDDNCPFLVQDVLFNTLLCKANRDLAEIASLIGKNPKPFKESAERTAEAMNQKLWNEKEQMYNDFDLQTSKKIQARVLAGFMPLYAKIPDESQKQKMFDYLNTHCFCQLTDTCFPAPSYDKSGDDYSARTYWRGPVWINMNWLLSEGLDQYGFDDYVKQVKNSIIQLPFKSGFREYYDTDTGEGYGIENFSWTASLLLDTLYRENASAI
;
A
#
# COMPACT_ATOMS: atom_id res chain seq x y z
N MET A 1 3.01 -18.92 28.67
CA MET A 1 2.45 -17.84 29.51
C MET A 1 2.69 -16.55 28.74
N ARG A 2 1.63 -15.85 28.32
CA ARG A 2 1.81 -14.50 27.75
C ARG A 2 2.61 -13.66 28.75
N ASN A 3 3.69 -13.01 28.31
CA ASN A 3 4.10 -11.79 28.99
C ASN A 3 2.89 -10.86 28.88
N PRO A 4 2.29 -10.40 29.98
CA PRO A 4 1.19 -9.47 29.89
C PRO A 4 1.70 -8.27 29.09
N SER A 5 1.06 -8.03 27.94
CA SER A 5 1.25 -6.76 27.24
C SER A 5 1.03 -5.67 28.29
N PRO A 6 1.91 -4.66 28.41
CA PRO A 6 1.66 -3.59 29.37
C PRO A 6 0.27 -3.02 29.11
N ASP A 7 -0.56 -2.94 30.14
CA ASP A 7 -1.84 -2.26 30.06
C ASP A 7 -1.58 -0.81 29.66
N ILE A 8 -1.84 -0.47 28.40
CA ILE A 8 -1.69 0.90 27.89
C ILE A 8 -2.82 1.72 28.49
N SER A 9 -2.49 2.69 29.32
CA SER A 9 -3.46 3.56 29.98
C SER A 9 -4.05 4.60 29.00
N GLU A 10 -5.16 5.22 29.37
CA GLU A 10 -5.72 6.36 28.62
C GLU A 10 -4.69 7.51 28.48
N SER A 11 -3.87 7.74 29.51
CA SER A 11 -2.79 8.72 29.48
C SER A 11 -1.74 8.37 28.44
N ASP A 12 -1.39 7.09 28.29
CA ASP A 12 -0.44 6.62 27.28
C ASP A 12 -1.02 6.76 25.87
N CYS A 13 -2.31 6.42 25.67
CA CYS A 13 -3.01 6.63 24.40
C CYS A 13 -3.00 8.11 24.00
N LYS A 14 -3.27 9.01 24.93
CA LYS A 14 -3.22 10.46 24.70
C LYS A 14 -1.81 10.92 24.33
N HIS A 15 -0.79 10.45 25.04
CA HIS A 15 0.61 10.76 24.74
C HIS A 15 1.02 10.27 23.36
N LEU A 16 0.62 9.05 22.97
CA LEU A 16 0.84 8.50 21.63
C LEU A 16 0.15 9.34 20.55
N ALA A 17 -1.10 9.73 20.78
CA ALA A 17 -1.85 10.57 19.83
C ALA A 17 -1.18 11.94 19.64
N ASP A 18 -0.74 12.58 20.73
CA ASP A 18 -0.03 13.87 20.66
C ASP A 18 1.32 13.75 19.95
N THR A 19 2.04 12.64 20.16
CA THR A 19 3.30 12.34 19.47
C THR A 19 3.07 12.10 17.99
N ALA A 20 2.05 11.33 17.62
CA ALA A 20 1.66 11.08 16.24
C ALA A 20 1.32 12.38 15.48
N LYS A 21 0.52 13.27 16.11
CA LYS A 21 0.20 14.61 15.56
C LYS A 21 1.45 15.45 15.34
N LYS A 22 2.42 15.36 16.26
CA LYS A 22 3.72 16.03 16.16
C LYS A 22 4.54 15.54 14.97
N ILE A 23 4.62 14.21 14.79
CA ILE A 23 5.31 13.58 13.65
C ILE A 23 4.71 14.07 12.33
N LEU A 24 3.38 13.98 12.19
CA LEU A 24 2.68 14.45 10.99
C LEU A 24 2.89 15.94 10.74
N ASN A 25 2.96 16.76 11.80
CA ASN A 25 3.26 18.16 11.65
C ASN A 25 4.70 18.44 11.19
N ASN A 26 5.66 17.68 11.67
CA ASN A 26 7.07 17.81 11.27
C ASN A 26 7.32 17.34 9.83
N ASN A 27 6.56 16.34 9.38
CA ASN A 27 6.64 15.81 8.02
C ASN A 27 5.78 16.58 7.00
N TRP A 28 4.99 17.56 7.43
CA TRP A 28 4.18 18.40 6.55
C TRP A 28 5.03 19.38 5.74
N LYS A 29 4.79 19.48 4.43
CA LYS A 29 5.49 20.34 3.46
C LYS A 29 4.48 21.26 2.75
N ASP A 30 3.90 22.19 3.48
CA ASP A 30 2.94 23.22 3.01
C ASP A 30 1.64 22.71 2.34
N SER A 31 1.66 21.61 1.61
CA SER A 31 0.49 21.10 0.89
C SER A 31 0.34 19.58 0.92
N PHE A 32 1.35 18.85 1.38
CA PHE A 32 1.39 17.41 1.53
C PHE A 32 2.33 16.99 2.65
N THR A 33 2.28 15.72 3.03
CA THR A 33 3.13 15.11 4.05
C THR A 33 4.08 14.11 3.41
N VAL A 34 5.35 14.14 3.79
CA VAL A 34 6.32 13.12 3.38
C VAL A 34 6.21 11.90 4.31
N PRO A 35 6.50 10.67 3.84
CA PRO A 35 6.51 9.48 4.70
C PRO A 35 7.50 9.61 5.85
N SER A 36 8.69 10.17 5.60
CA SER A 36 9.68 10.56 6.60
C SER A 36 10.58 11.67 6.05
N SER A 37 10.91 12.65 6.87
CA SER A 37 11.78 13.76 6.46
C SER A 37 13.24 13.35 6.25
N SER A 38 13.69 12.18 6.74
CA SER A 38 15.08 11.73 6.63
C SER A 38 15.37 10.92 5.36
N GLN A 39 14.47 10.04 4.93
CA GLN A 39 14.71 9.10 3.83
C GLN A 39 13.78 9.32 2.64
N TYR A 40 12.54 9.75 2.87
CA TYR A 40 11.48 9.83 1.89
C TYR A 40 10.98 11.27 1.74
N PRO A 41 11.74 12.16 1.03
CA PRO A 41 11.50 13.61 1.03
C PRO A 41 10.38 14.05 0.08
N HIS A 42 9.68 13.12 -0.57
CA HIS A 42 8.65 13.36 -1.58
C HIS A 42 7.28 12.89 -1.10
N GLN A 43 6.25 13.04 -1.92
CA GLN A 43 4.93 12.52 -1.64
C GLN A 43 4.73 11.16 -2.31
N TRP A 44 4.46 10.11 -1.52
CA TRP A 44 4.08 8.78 -2.03
C TRP A 44 2.57 8.61 -2.09
N SER A 45 2.12 7.85 -3.07
CA SER A 45 0.72 7.73 -3.45
C SER A 45 -0.15 7.09 -2.36
N TRP A 46 0.09 5.83 -2.00
CA TRP A 46 -0.75 5.14 -1.03
C TRP A 46 -0.50 5.64 0.40
N ASP A 47 0.75 6.08 0.71
CA ASP A 47 1.09 6.76 1.97
C ASP A 47 0.20 7.97 2.22
N SER A 48 0.04 8.82 1.19
CA SER A 48 -0.82 10.01 1.26
C SER A 48 -2.25 9.66 1.62
N VAL A 49 -2.76 8.52 1.15
CA VAL A 49 -4.12 8.09 1.50
C VAL A 49 -4.21 7.70 2.98
N PHE A 50 -3.28 6.89 3.49
CA PHE A 50 -3.24 6.55 4.91
C PHE A 50 -3.02 7.79 5.79
N ILE A 51 -2.17 8.72 5.36
CA ILE A 51 -1.92 9.99 6.03
C ILE A 51 -3.19 10.85 6.08
N ALA A 52 -3.91 10.94 4.97
CA ALA A 52 -5.18 11.67 4.92
C ALA A 52 -6.26 11.06 5.84
N MET A 53 -6.29 9.74 6.00
CA MET A 53 -7.19 9.05 6.94
C MET A 53 -6.92 9.48 8.39
N GLY A 54 -5.67 9.56 8.81
CA GLY A 54 -5.31 10.06 10.14
C GLY A 54 -5.67 11.54 10.35
N TYR A 55 -5.37 12.39 9.37
CA TYR A 55 -5.77 13.80 9.42
C TYR A 55 -7.28 14.01 9.45
N ALA A 56 -8.07 13.12 8.85
CA ALA A 56 -9.52 13.24 8.77
C ALA A 56 -10.16 13.48 10.14
N HIS A 57 -9.61 12.90 11.21
CA HIS A 57 -10.16 13.00 12.56
C HIS A 57 -9.94 14.35 13.23
N TYR A 58 -8.89 15.11 12.87
CA TYR A 58 -8.53 16.32 13.61
C TYR A 58 -8.12 17.53 12.75
N ASN A 59 -7.76 17.30 11.49
CA ASN A 59 -7.32 18.37 10.58
C ASN A 59 -7.79 18.11 9.14
N GLN A 60 -9.07 18.36 8.89
CA GLN A 60 -9.69 18.15 7.60
C GLN A 60 -9.03 18.95 6.46
N ASP A 61 -8.48 20.14 6.76
CA ASP A 61 -7.78 20.98 5.76
C ASP A 61 -6.57 20.22 5.19
N ARG A 62 -5.77 19.62 6.07
CA ARG A 62 -4.62 18.84 5.63
C ARG A 62 -5.02 17.53 4.94
N ALA A 63 -6.05 16.84 5.43
CA ALA A 63 -6.55 15.63 4.79
C ALA A 63 -6.95 15.87 3.32
N GLU A 64 -7.68 16.96 3.06
CA GLU A 64 -8.08 17.32 1.70
C GLU A 64 -6.90 17.84 0.87
N SER A 65 -5.99 18.62 1.47
CA SER A 65 -4.80 19.14 0.80
C SER A 65 -3.87 18.02 0.33
N GLU A 66 -3.67 17.03 1.17
CA GLU A 66 -2.86 15.83 0.89
C GLU A 66 -3.29 15.16 -0.42
N LEU A 67 -4.57 14.84 -0.53
CA LEU A 67 -5.12 14.19 -1.72
C LEU A 67 -5.18 15.14 -2.93
N ARG A 68 -5.54 16.44 -2.75
CA ARG A 68 -5.50 17.41 -3.85
C ARG A 68 -4.10 17.53 -4.44
N HIS A 69 -3.07 17.54 -3.58
CA HIS A 69 -1.70 17.65 -4.05
C HIS A 69 -1.27 16.42 -4.84
N LEU A 70 -1.55 15.22 -4.34
CA LEU A 70 -1.26 13.97 -5.06
C LEU A 70 -1.89 13.97 -6.46
N PHE A 71 -3.18 14.33 -6.55
CA PHE A 71 -3.90 14.35 -7.83
C PHE A 71 -3.52 15.51 -8.78
N LYS A 72 -2.63 16.44 -8.39
CA LYS A 72 -1.97 17.35 -9.35
C LYS A 72 -0.99 16.59 -10.22
N GLY A 73 -0.39 15.51 -9.69
CA GLY A 73 0.51 14.63 -10.42
C GLY A 73 -0.17 13.60 -11.33
N GLN A 74 -1.51 13.54 -11.35
CA GLN A 74 -2.21 12.59 -12.22
C GLN A 74 -1.89 12.80 -13.69
N TRP A 75 -1.51 11.73 -14.40
CA TRP A 75 -1.21 11.72 -15.82
C TRP A 75 -2.46 11.95 -16.67
N LYS A 76 -2.30 12.40 -17.90
CA LYS A 76 -3.43 12.72 -18.82
C LYS A 76 -4.27 11.48 -19.17
N ASN A 77 -3.67 10.28 -19.17
CA ASN A 77 -4.39 9.01 -19.33
C ASN A 77 -5.09 8.51 -18.05
N GLY A 78 -4.94 9.21 -16.93
CA GLY A 78 -5.57 8.88 -15.67
C GLY A 78 -4.68 8.21 -14.64
N MET A 79 -3.47 7.77 -14.97
CA MET A 79 -2.54 7.16 -14.01
C MET A 79 -2.27 8.09 -12.84
N VAL A 80 -2.39 7.59 -11.60
CA VAL A 80 -1.91 8.27 -10.40
C VAL A 80 -0.48 7.76 -10.13
N PRO A 81 0.53 8.66 -10.11
CA PRO A 81 1.92 8.23 -9.97
C PRO A 81 2.22 7.71 -8.57
N GLN A 82 3.20 6.83 -8.47
CA GLN A 82 3.75 6.37 -7.19
C GLN A 82 4.29 7.56 -6.36
N ILE A 83 5.04 8.46 -7.01
CA ILE A 83 5.67 9.61 -6.36
C ILE A 83 5.30 10.90 -7.09
N VAL A 84 4.90 11.91 -6.32
CA VAL A 84 4.94 13.32 -6.71
C VAL A 84 6.15 13.94 -6.05
N PHE A 85 7.13 14.38 -6.85
CA PHE A 85 8.39 14.91 -6.36
C PHE A 85 8.20 16.28 -5.69
N ASN A 86 8.77 16.43 -4.51
CA ASN A 86 8.83 17.71 -3.81
C ASN A 86 9.75 18.67 -4.58
N SER A 87 9.20 19.78 -5.04
CA SER A 87 9.95 20.75 -5.86
C SER A 87 11.10 21.46 -5.12
N THR A 88 11.10 21.42 -3.77
CA THR A 88 12.16 22.00 -2.94
C THR A 88 13.30 21.03 -2.65
N GLU A 89 13.12 19.73 -2.95
CA GLU A 89 14.04 18.64 -2.62
C GLU A 89 14.48 17.85 -3.88
N LEU A 90 14.41 18.45 -5.07
CA LEU A 90 14.73 17.75 -6.33
C LEU A 90 16.18 17.28 -6.44
N ASN A 91 17.10 17.95 -5.78
CA ASN A 91 18.53 17.63 -5.76
C ASN A 91 18.94 16.87 -4.48
N GLY A 92 17.96 16.33 -3.73
CA GLY A 92 18.18 15.64 -2.47
C GLY A 92 18.76 14.24 -2.63
N ASP A 93 19.01 13.61 -1.48
CA ASP A 93 19.60 12.27 -1.38
C ASP A 93 18.55 11.16 -1.59
N TYR A 94 17.80 11.22 -2.72
CA TYR A 94 16.82 10.19 -3.10
C TYR A 94 17.07 9.66 -4.52
N PHE A 95 17.03 8.34 -4.69
CA PHE A 95 17.09 7.67 -5.99
C PHE A 95 16.00 6.59 -6.09
N PRO A 96 15.34 6.46 -7.27
CA PRO A 96 15.49 7.25 -8.50
C PRO A 96 14.84 8.64 -8.39
N GLY A 97 15.63 9.70 -8.62
CA GLY A 97 15.15 11.07 -8.68
C GLY A 97 14.33 11.36 -9.95
N TYR A 98 13.64 12.51 -9.99
CA TYR A 98 12.73 12.83 -11.10
C TYR A 98 13.40 12.84 -12.48
N GLU A 99 14.70 13.20 -12.55
CA GLU A 99 15.46 13.21 -13.81
C GLU A 99 15.67 11.80 -14.35
N PHE A 100 15.87 10.82 -13.46
CA PHE A 100 16.03 9.42 -13.86
C PHE A 100 14.78 8.85 -14.52
N TRP A 101 13.59 9.29 -14.11
CA TRP A 101 12.34 8.82 -14.71
C TRP A 101 12.09 9.31 -16.13
N GLU A 102 12.65 10.45 -16.56
CA GLU A 102 12.48 11.02 -17.89
C GLU A 102 11.02 11.01 -18.38
N ILE A 103 10.06 11.30 -17.49
CA ILE A 103 8.60 11.22 -17.81
C ILE A 103 8.18 12.10 -18.98
N ASN A 104 8.97 13.14 -19.29
CA ASN A 104 8.75 14.03 -20.42
C ASN A 104 8.82 13.33 -21.79
N LYS A 105 9.29 12.07 -21.84
CA LYS A 105 9.20 11.21 -23.04
C LYS A 105 7.77 10.74 -23.33
N SER A 106 6.88 10.81 -22.32
CA SER A 106 5.47 10.42 -22.48
C SER A 106 4.56 11.62 -22.70
N ASP A 107 3.74 11.58 -23.75
CA ASP A 107 2.69 12.58 -24.01
C ASP A 107 1.62 12.63 -22.90
N ASN A 108 1.51 11.57 -22.11
CA ASN A 108 0.57 11.46 -20.99
C ASN A 108 1.10 12.07 -19.69
N ALA A 109 2.38 12.36 -19.58
CA ALA A 109 2.96 12.94 -18.37
C ALA A 109 2.37 14.32 -18.04
N PRO A 110 2.33 14.71 -16.75
CA PRO A 110 1.94 16.06 -16.36
C PRO A 110 2.94 17.10 -16.89
N ASP A 111 2.46 18.25 -17.36
CA ASP A 111 3.30 19.27 -17.96
C ASP A 111 4.19 20.01 -16.93
N THR A 112 3.71 20.18 -15.70
CA THR A 112 4.35 21.05 -14.69
C THR A 112 4.75 20.33 -13.40
N VAL A 113 4.18 19.16 -13.11
CA VAL A 113 4.44 18.41 -11.89
C VAL A 113 5.43 17.28 -12.20
N LYS A 114 6.46 17.15 -11.40
CA LYS A 114 7.45 16.07 -11.52
C LYS A 114 6.94 14.82 -10.81
N THR A 115 6.89 13.68 -11.50
CA THR A 115 6.38 12.42 -10.96
C THR A 115 7.26 11.23 -11.36
N SER A 116 7.09 10.09 -10.66
CA SER A 116 7.54 8.81 -11.17
C SER A 116 6.68 8.35 -12.36
N GLY A 117 7.17 7.36 -13.12
CA GLY A 117 6.47 6.80 -14.29
C GLY A 117 5.73 5.49 -14.00
N ILE A 118 5.50 5.15 -12.74
CA ILE A 118 4.77 3.97 -12.27
C ILE A 118 3.72 4.38 -11.24
N CYS A 119 2.79 3.48 -10.88
CA CYS A 119 1.74 3.73 -9.90
C CYS A 119 2.00 3.00 -8.57
N GLN A 120 1.04 3.04 -7.65
CA GLN A 120 0.97 2.26 -6.41
C GLN A 120 -0.46 1.76 -6.15
N PRO A 121 -0.71 0.92 -5.10
CA PRO A 121 -2.01 0.32 -4.88
C PRO A 121 -3.18 1.32 -4.82
N PRO A 122 -4.30 1.05 -5.49
CA PRO A 122 -5.36 2.03 -5.76
C PRO A 122 -6.35 2.22 -4.59
N ILE A 123 -5.90 2.69 -3.44
CA ILE A 123 -6.71 2.89 -2.22
C ILE A 123 -7.39 4.28 -2.15
N HIS A 124 -7.26 5.11 -3.18
CA HIS A 124 -7.63 6.54 -3.16
C HIS A 124 -9.12 6.80 -2.91
N SER A 125 -10.02 6.03 -3.54
CA SER A 125 -11.46 6.16 -3.32
C SER A 125 -11.85 5.80 -1.89
N THR A 126 -11.17 4.82 -1.30
CA THR A 126 -11.32 4.45 0.11
C THR A 126 -10.95 5.61 1.03
N GLY A 127 -9.83 6.28 0.76
CA GLY A 127 -9.43 7.47 1.53
C GLY A 127 -10.45 8.60 1.46
N VAL A 128 -10.99 8.89 0.27
CA VAL A 128 -12.04 9.92 0.12
C VAL A 128 -13.33 9.55 0.86
N LEU A 129 -13.74 8.27 0.80
CA LEU A 129 -14.91 7.81 1.56
C LEU A 129 -14.65 7.88 3.07
N HIS A 130 -13.42 7.58 3.52
CA HIS A 130 -13.01 7.72 4.91
C HIS A 130 -13.15 9.17 5.40
N LEU A 131 -12.72 10.15 4.61
CA LEU A 131 -12.94 11.57 4.93
C LEU A 131 -14.43 11.90 5.05
N ILE A 132 -15.29 11.41 4.17
CA ILE A 132 -16.76 11.64 4.28
C ILE A 132 -17.32 11.07 5.58
N LYS A 133 -16.78 9.93 6.06
CA LYS A 133 -17.27 9.24 7.26
C LYS A 133 -16.80 9.89 8.56
N TYR A 134 -15.55 10.35 8.62
CA TYR A 134 -14.90 10.72 9.88
C TYR A 134 -14.51 12.20 10.00
N ALA A 135 -14.47 12.97 8.91
CA ALA A 135 -14.14 14.39 8.99
C ALA A 135 -15.23 15.19 9.73
N PRO A 136 -14.83 16.18 10.55
CA PRO A 136 -15.77 16.97 11.36
C PRO A 136 -16.85 17.69 10.54
N ASN A 137 -16.51 18.13 9.34
CA ASN A 137 -17.45 18.79 8.43
C ASN A 137 -17.79 17.90 7.23
N ARG A 138 -18.82 17.06 7.41
CA ARG A 138 -19.26 16.11 6.38
C ARG A 138 -19.73 16.79 5.09
N GLU A 139 -20.39 17.96 5.17
CA GLU A 139 -20.83 18.70 3.97
C GLU A 139 -19.63 19.15 3.11
N ARG A 140 -18.59 19.65 3.77
CA ARG A 140 -17.34 20.01 3.11
C ARG A 140 -16.65 18.78 2.51
N ALA A 141 -16.63 17.65 3.22
CA ALA A 141 -16.07 16.40 2.70
C ALA A 141 -16.82 15.89 1.45
N LEU A 142 -18.14 16.06 1.38
CA LEU A 142 -18.94 15.74 0.19
C LEU A 142 -18.62 16.68 -0.99
N LYS A 143 -18.40 17.97 -0.73
CA LYS A 143 -17.95 18.92 -1.76
C LYS A 143 -16.58 18.54 -2.30
N PHE A 144 -15.64 18.20 -1.41
CA PHE A 144 -14.33 17.71 -1.78
C PHE A 144 -14.40 16.42 -2.59
N ALA A 145 -15.24 15.46 -2.18
CA ALA A 145 -15.46 14.23 -2.93
C ALA A 145 -16.01 14.50 -4.33
N SER A 146 -16.94 15.45 -4.47
CA SER A 146 -17.48 15.86 -5.78
C SER A 146 -16.41 16.51 -6.68
N GLU A 147 -15.48 17.28 -6.10
CA GLU A 147 -14.34 17.88 -6.80
C GLU A 147 -13.40 16.78 -7.33
N LEU A 148 -13.06 15.80 -6.49
CA LEU A 148 -12.07 14.78 -6.82
C LEU A 148 -12.64 13.62 -7.65
N PHE A 149 -13.96 13.43 -7.66
CA PHE A 149 -14.64 12.31 -8.29
C PHE A 149 -14.22 12.06 -9.75
N PRO A 150 -14.15 13.06 -10.66
CA PRO A 150 -13.73 12.83 -12.03
C PRO A 150 -12.31 12.26 -12.14
N LYS A 151 -11.42 12.67 -11.23
CA LYS A 151 -10.04 12.21 -11.18
C LYS A 151 -9.95 10.75 -10.68
N LEU A 152 -10.76 10.39 -9.67
CA LEU A 152 -10.89 9.01 -9.21
C LEU A 152 -11.43 8.10 -10.31
N VAL A 153 -12.45 8.54 -11.04
CA VAL A 153 -13.01 7.80 -12.18
C VAL A 153 -11.94 7.60 -13.26
N SER A 154 -11.18 8.64 -13.58
CA SER A 154 -10.09 8.55 -14.57
C SER A 154 -9.01 7.55 -14.14
N TRP A 155 -8.66 7.52 -12.85
CA TRP A 155 -7.71 6.55 -12.29
C TRP A 155 -8.20 5.10 -12.43
N HIS A 156 -9.44 4.82 -12.06
CA HIS A 156 -10.00 3.47 -12.19
C HIS A 156 -10.12 3.06 -13.66
N ASN A 157 -10.51 3.99 -14.56
CA ASN A 157 -10.55 3.72 -15.99
C ASN A 157 -9.17 3.37 -16.55
N TYR A 158 -8.10 4.09 -16.15
CA TYR A 158 -6.73 3.74 -16.56
C TYR A 158 -6.37 2.30 -16.19
N LEU A 159 -6.68 1.86 -14.98
CA LEU A 159 -6.35 0.52 -14.53
C LEU A 159 -7.05 -0.56 -15.36
N TYR A 160 -8.31 -0.37 -15.72
CA TYR A 160 -9.04 -1.34 -16.55
C TYR A 160 -8.75 -1.23 -18.04
N SER A 161 -8.42 -0.04 -18.55
CA SER A 161 -8.14 0.11 -19.99
C SER A 161 -6.71 -0.21 -20.37
N GLU A 162 -5.74 0.16 -19.51
CA GLU A 162 -4.32 0.03 -19.82
C GLU A 162 -3.67 -1.20 -19.16
N ARG A 163 -4.14 -1.57 -17.96
CA ARG A 163 -3.53 -2.62 -17.13
C ARG A 163 -4.34 -3.92 -17.08
N ASP A 164 -5.46 -4.01 -17.79
CA ASP A 164 -6.27 -5.23 -17.97
C ASP A 164 -6.47 -5.53 -19.47
N PRO A 165 -5.41 -5.98 -20.18
CA PRO A 165 -5.43 -6.10 -21.64
C PRO A 165 -6.45 -7.12 -22.16
N ASN A 166 -6.82 -8.10 -21.33
CA ASN A 166 -7.76 -9.15 -21.68
C ASN A 166 -9.19 -8.83 -21.24
N ASN A 167 -9.39 -7.67 -20.59
CA ASN A 167 -10.69 -7.27 -20.04
C ASN A 167 -11.30 -8.33 -19.09
N GLU A 168 -10.44 -9.01 -18.34
CA GLU A 168 -10.85 -10.05 -17.38
C GLU A 168 -11.20 -9.51 -15.99
N GLY A 169 -10.92 -8.23 -15.73
CA GLY A 169 -11.19 -7.55 -14.46
C GLY A 169 -10.00 -7.53 -13.50
N LEU A 170 -8.82 -7.95 -13.92
CA LEU A 170 -7.60 -7.98 -13.12
C LEU A 170 -6.53 -7.07 -13.72
N ALA A 171 -6.19 -6.01 -13.01
CA ALA A 171 -5.08 -5.16 -13.38
C ALA A 171 -3.74 -5.83 -13.04
N TYR A 172 -2.75 -5.70 -13.93
CA TYR A 172 -1.38 -6.13 -13.63
C TYR A 172 -0.53 -4.96 -13.12
N ILE A 173 0.45 -5.30 -12.30
CA ILE A 173 1.60 -4.45 -11.98
C ILE A 173 2.78 -4.86 -12.88
N ARG A 174 3.68 -3.91 -13.16
CA ARG A 174 4.86 -4.10 -14.03
C ARG A 174 6.20 -3.80 -13.37
N HIS A 175 6.15 -3.48 -12.07
CA HIS A 175 7.31 -3.21 -11.24
C HIS A 175 7.04 -3.64 -9.81
N PRO A 176 7.99 -4.24 -9.08
CA PRO A 176 7.79 -4.57 -7.67
C PRO A 176 7.33 -3.37 -6.82
N TRP A 177 7.83 -2.17 -7.07
CA TRP A 177 7.41 -0.96 -6.35
C TRP A 177 5.93 -0.58 -6.55
N GLU A 178 5.27 -1.04 -7.62
CA GLU A 178 3.83 -0.80 -7.80
C GLU A 178 2.96 -1.59 -6.82
N SER A 179 3.49 -2.69 -6.25
CA SER A 179 2.79 -3.46 -5.21
C SER A 179 2.79 -2.77 -3.85
N GLY A 180 3.75 -1.86 -3.61
CA GLY A 180 4.06 -1.33 -2.29
C GLY A 180 4.77 -2.32 -1.35
N GLN A 181 5.16 -3.50 -1.86
CA GLN A 181 5.84 -4.58 -1.13
C GLN A 181 7.14 -4.97 -1.83
N ASP A 182 8.06 -4.03 -1.94
CA ASP A 182 9.19 -3.98 -2.88
C ASP A 182 10.01 -5.26 -3.01
N ASN A 183 10.45 -5.86 -1.89
CA ASN A 183 11.27 -7.07 -1.87
C ASN A 183 10.54 -8.28 -1.27
N SER A 184 9.22 -8.32 -1.40
CA SER A 184 8.45 -9.49 -0.98
C SER A 184 8.97 -10.77 -1.65
N PRO A 185 9.01 -11.93 -0.95
CA PRO A 185 9.38 -13.21 -1.54
C PRO A 185 8.54 -13.64 -2.75
N ILE A 186 7.40 -12.99 -2.96
CA ILE A 186 6.58 -13.18 -4.17
C ILE A 186 7.39 -12.95 -5.45
N TRP A 187 8.29 -11.95 -5.43
CA TRP A 187 9.01 -11.51 -6.62
C TRP A 187 10.22 -12.35 -6.96
N ASP A 188 10.74 -13.14 -6.03
CA ASP A 188 12.02 -13.86 -6.18
C ASP A 188 12.04 -14.72 -7.45
N SER A 189 11.01 -15.57 -7.62
CA SER A 189 10.94 -16.46 -8.78
C SER A 189 10.88 -15.73 -10.13
N ILE A 190 10.24 -14.55 -10.18
CA ILE A 190 10.15 -13.74 -11.40
C ILE A 190 11.45 -13.01 -11.65
N LEU A 191 12.00 -12.39 -10.60
CA LEU A 191 13.24 -11.65 -10.70
C LEU A 191 14.42 -12.56 -11.05
N ASP A 192 14.40 -13.83 -10.65
CA ASP A 192 15.46 -14.79 -11.00
C ASP A 192 15.36 -15.34 -12.43
N GLU A 193 14.23 -15.15 -13.11
CA GLU A 193 14.08 -15.57 -14.51
C GLU A 193 14.79 -14.67 -15.52
N PHE A 194 15.19 -13.45 -15.15
CA PHE A 194 15.94 -12.57 -16.04
C PHE A 194 17.21 -12.02 -15.39
N GLU A 195 18.26 -11.96 -16.18
CA GLU A 195 19.53 -11.41 -15.76
C GLU A 195 19.69 -9.96 -16.25
N THR A 196 20.40 -9.16 -15.47
CA THR A 196 20.76 -7.80 -15.82
C THR A 196 22.27 -7.72 -16.02
N ASN A 197 22.68 -7.12 -17.15
CA ASN A 197 24.09 -6.82 -17.37
C ASN A 197 24.38 -5.40 -16.85
N LYS A 198 25.24 -5.29 -15.84
CA LYS A 198 25.62 -3.99 -15.25
C LYS A 198 26.16 -2.98 -16.25
N GLU A 199 26.81 -3.45 -17.31
CA GLU A 199 27.36 -2.58 -18.36
C GLU A 199 26.27 -1.95 -19.25
N GLU A 200 25.08 -2.55 -19.25
CA GLU A 200 23.92 -2.08 -20.02
C GLU A 200 22.95 -1.25 -19.16
N LEU A 201 23.12 -1.26 -17.84
CA LEU A 201 22.32 -0.43 -16.94
C LEU A 201 22.81 1.04 -16.99
N PRO A 202 21.87 1.99 -16.85
CA PRO A 202 22.27 3.37 -16.63
C PRO A 202 23.11 3.50 -15.35
N GLU A 203 24.05 4.43 -15.33
CA GLU A 203 24.79 4.74 -14.09
C GLU A 203 23.81 5.21 -12.99
N TYR A 204 23.92 4.64 -11.81
CA TYR A 204 23.12 5.03 -10.66
C TYR A 204 23.86 4.77 -9.34
N GLU A 205 23.45 5.46 -8.30
CA GLU A 205 23.88 5.27 -6.93
C GLU A 205 22.67 5.03 -6.03
N ARG A 206 22.69 3.93 -5.29
CA ARG A 206 21.63 3.63 -4.29
C ARG A 206 21.63 4.68 -3.19
N LYS A 207 20.44 5.01 -2.72
CA LYS A 207 20.21 5.96 -1.63
C LYS A 207 19.30 5.40 -0.54
N ASP A 208 18.75 4.21 -0.75
CA ASP A 208 17.78 3.58 0.16
C ASP A 208 18.41 2.96 1.41
N ASP A 209 19.73 2.80 1.44
CA ASP A 209 20.51 2.26 2.55
C ASP A 209 21.34 3.30 3.33
N ILE A 210 21.17 4.60 3.04
CA ILE A 210 21.93 5.67 3.71
C ILE A 210 21.60 5.79 5.20
N HIS A 211 20.32 5.61 5.55
CA HIS A 211 19.80 5.85 6.91
C HIS A 211 19.34 4.57 7.62
N VAL A 212 19.52 3.41 7.01
CA VAL A 212 19.18 2.09 7.55
C VAL A 212 20.29 1.09 7.27
N ASN A 213 20.30 -0.05 7.95
CA ASN A 213 21.28 -1.08 7.65
C ASN A 213 20.97 -1.70 6.26
N ALA A 214 22.02 -2.00 5.50
CA ALA A 214 21.88 -2.56 4.15
C ALA A 214 21.15 -3.93 4.13
N ASP A 215 21.26 -4.70 5.21
CA ASP A 215 20.58 -6.00 5.38
C ASP A 215 19.06 -5.86 5.66
N GLU A 216 18.59 -4.65 5.94
CA GLU A 216 17.17 -4.33 6.07
C GLU A 216 16.51 -3.99 4.72
N ARG A 217 17.28 -3.89 3.63
CA ARG A 217 16.82 -3.45 2.30
C ARG A 217 17.00 -4.53 1.23
N PRO A 218 16.43 -4.35 0.04
CA PRO A 218 16.68 -5.24 -1.10
C PRO A 218 18.17 -5.41 -1.39
N SER A 219 18.58 -6.56 -1.88
CA SER A 219 19.95 -6.80 -2.31
C SER A 219 20.33 -5.90 -3.50
N SER A 220 21.63 -5.71 -3.75
CA SER A 220 22.09 -4.96 -4.92
C SER A 220 21.66 -5.61 -6.24
N LYS A 221 21.57 -6.95 -6.28
CA LYS A 221 21.09 -7.70 -7.46
C LYS A 221 19.60 -7.42 -7.74
N GLU A 222 18.77 -7.39 -6.72
CA GLU A 222 17.34 -7.03 -6.86
C GLU A 222 17.22 -5.57 -7.33
N TYR A 223 18.02 -4.68 -6.75
CA TYR A 223 18.01 -3.26 -7.10
C TYR A 223 18.44 -3.00 -8.55
N ASP A 224 19.45 -3.72 -9.06
CA ASP A 224 19.82 -3.69 -10.49
C ASP A 224 18.61 -4.03 -11.38
N LYS A 225 17.80 -5.01 -10.99
CA LYS A 225 16.57 -5.42 -11.72
C LYS A 225 15.46 -4.35 -11.66
N TYR A 226 15.31 -3.67 -10.52
CA TYR A 226 14.38 -2.54 -10.40
C TYR A 226 14.79 -1.38 -11.31
N VAL A 227 16.06 -1.03 -11.34
CA VAL A 227 16.61 0.00 -12.23
C VAL A 227 16.42 -0.39 -13.70
N TYR A 228 16.68 -1.65 -14.05
CA TYR A 228 16.43 -2.18 -15.39
C TYR A 228 14.98 -2.00 -15.83
N LEU A 229 14.01 -2.33 -14.97
CA LEU A 229 12.60 -2.17 -15.29
C LEU A 229 12.22 -0.71 -15.55
N VAL A 230 12.70 0.23 -14.73
CA VAL A 230 12.47 1.67 -14.97
C VAL A 230 13.07 2.10 -16.30
N ASP A 231 14.31 1.66 -16.61
CA ASP A 231 14.97 1.93 -17.88
C ASP A 231 14.20 1.35 -19.07
N PHE A 232 13.68 0.15 -18.93
CA PHE A 232 12.84 -0.52 -19.90
C PHE A 232 11.58 0.31 -20.24
N PHE A 233 10.93 0.92 -19.21
CA PHE A 233 9.72 1.73 -19.41
C PHE A 233 10.00 3.06 -20.08
N ARG A 234 11.06 3.78 -19.67
CA ARG A 234 11.41 5.07 -20.25
C ARG A 234 11.86 4.97 -21.71
N HIS A 235 12.51 3.86 -22.13
CA HIS A 235 12.82 3.59 -23.53
C HIS A 235 11.61 3.30 -24.39
N ARG A 236 10.43 3.01 -23.77
CA ARG A 236 9.14 2.80 -24.42
C ARG A 236 8.18 3.96 -24.21
N ASN A 237 8.70 5.11 -23.78
CA ASN A 237 7.92 6.33 -23.52
C ASN A 237 6.69 6.06 -22.62
N TYR A 238 6.77 5.06 -21.77
CA TYR A 238 5.69 4.60 -20.88
C TYR A 238 4.40 4.17 -21.59
N HIS A 239 4.49 3.76 -22.86
CA HIS A 239 3.35 3.19 -23.59
C HIS A 239 3.04 1.77 -23.12
N GLU A 240 1.94 1.58 -22.41
CA GLU A 240 1.57 0.28 -21.81
C GLU A 240 1.52 -0.85 -22.83
N LYS A 241 0.90 -0.61 -23.99
CA LYS A 241 0.85 -1.62 -25.06
C LYS A 241 2.24 -2.02 -25.52
N GLN A 242 3.15 -1.07 -25.74
CA GLN A 242 4.50 -1.37 -26.17
C GLN A 242 5.31 -2.11 -25.09
N ILE A 243 5.14 -1.72 -23.81
CA ILE A 243 5.78 -2.40 -22.68
C ILE A 243 5.40 -3.89 -22.65
N ARG A 244 4.12 -4.22 -22.88
CA ARG A 244 3.66 -5.62 -22.98
C ARG A 244 4.18 -6.32 -24.23
N ASP A 245 4.02 -5.71 -25.39
CA ASP A 245 4.36 -6.30 -26.68
C ASP A 245 5.87 -6.60 -26.81
N ASP A 246 6.72 -5.81 -26.13
CA ASP A 246 8.15 -6.00 -26.06
C ASP A 246 8.62 -6.93 -24.91
N ASN A 247 7.69 -7.74 -24.39
CA ASN A 247 7.95 -8.77 -23.37
C ASN A 247 8.60 -8.21 -22.09
N CYS A 248 7.95 -7.23 -21.44
CA CYS A 248 8.36 -6.78 -20.12
C CYS A 248 8.52 -7.98 -19.17
N PRO A 249 9.70 -8.19 -18.54
CA PRO A 249 9.92 -9.42 -17.78
C PRO A 249 9.13 -9.51 -16.47
N PHE A 250 8.53 -8.41 -16.02
CA PHE A 250 7.72 -8.37 -14.82
C PHE A 250 6.31 -7.85 -15.14
N LEU A 251 5.36 -8.76 -15.23
CA LEU A 251 3.92 -8.46 -15.41
C LEU A 251 3.11 -9.41 -14.51
N VAL A 252 2.57 -8.88 -13.41
CA VAL A 252 1.93 -9.68 -12.37
C VAL A 252 0.53 -9.16 -12.03
N GLN A 253 -0.46 -10.03 -12.02
CA GLN A 253 -1.76 -9.74 -11.41
C GLN A 253 -1.64 -9.96 -9.90
N ASP A 254 -1.33 -8.88 -9.20
CA ASP A 254 -1.05 -8.83 -7.77
C ASP A 254 -2.35 -8.88 -6.96
N VAL A 255 -2.36 -9.69 -5.90
CA VAL A 255 -3.54 -9.91 -5.02
C VAL A 255 -3.88 -8.65 -4.23
N LEU A 256 -2.90 -7.99 -3.61
CA LEU A 256 -3.13 -6.78 -2.83
C LEU A 256 -3.64 -5.65 -3.71
N PHE A 257 -3.00 -5.43 -4.85
CA PHE A 257 -3.37 -4.39 -5.80
C PHE A 257 -4.82 -4.55 -6.28
N ASN A 258 -5.20 -5.76 -6.71
CA ASN A 258 -6.56 -6.04 -7.19
C ASN A 258 -7.60 -6.08 -6.04
N THR A 259 -7.20 -6.48 -4.84
CA THR A 259 -8.06 -6.33 -3.64
C THR A 259 -8.41 -4.87 -3.40
N LEU A 260 -7.40 -3.99 -3.39
CA LEU A 260 -7.60 -2.56 -3.16
C LEU A 260 -8.37 -1.91 -4.32
N LEU A 261 -8.17 -2.36 -5.57
CA LEU A 261 -8.97 -1.92 -6.71
C LEU A 261 -10.45 -2.31 -6.57
N CYS A 262 -10.73 -3.55 -6.17
CA CYS A 262 -12.09 -4.03 -5.91
C CYS A 262 -12.77 -3.21 -4.80
N LYS A 263 -12.08 -3.04 -3.66
CA LYS A 263 -12.58 -2.23 -2.53
C LYS A 263 -12.82 -0.78 -2.94
N ALA A 264 -11.84 -0.17 -3.61
CA ALA A 264 -11.93 1.21 -4.06
C ALA A 264 -13.08 1.44 -5.07
N ASN A 265 -13.42 0.45 -5.90
CA ASN A 265 -14.61 0.53 -6.76
C ASN A 265 -15.92 0.49 -5.95
N ARG A 266 -16.02 -0.33 -4.91
CA ARG A 266 -17.17 -0.33 -4.00
C ARG A 266 -17.32 1.01 -3.30
N ASP A 267 -16.22 1.57 -2.85
CA ASP A 267 -16.19 2.88 -2.18
C ASP A 267 -16.52 4.02 -3.15
N LEU A 268 -16.03 3.95 -4.39
CA LEU A 268 -16.35 4.91 -5.43
C LEU A 268 -17.85 4.85 -5.81
N ALA A 269 -18.46 3.66 -5.78
CA ALA A 269 -19.91 3.50 -5.96
C ALA A 269 -20.69 4.15 -4.80
N GLU A 270 -20.22 4.01 -3.55
CA GLU A 270 -20.82 4.68 -2.38
C GLU A 270 -20.67 6.20 -2.51
N ILE A 271 -19.48 6.71 -2.85
CA ILE A 271 -19.23 8.13 -3.11
C ILE A 271 -20.17 8.64 -4.19
N ALA A 272 -20.27 7.93 -5.34
CA ALA A 272 -21.16 8.31 -6.44
C ALA A 272 -22.60 8.48 -5.96
N SER A 273 -23.11 7.53 -5.16
CA SER A 273 -24.46 7.63 -4.58
C SER A 273 -24.62 8.84 -3.68
N LEU A 274 -23.64 9.11 -2.80
CA LEU A 274 -23.66 10.24 -1.86
C LEU A 274 -23.64 11.61 -2.53
N ILE A 275 -23.00 11.72 -3.72
CA ILE A 275 -22.92 12.97 -4.48
C ILE A 275 -23.91 13.03 -5.66
N GLY A 276 -24.90 12.11 -5.71
CA GLY A 276 -25.96 12.11 -6.72
C GLY A 276 -25.48 11.67 -8.12
N LYS A 277 -24.44 10.85 -8.22
CA LYS A 277 -23.95 10.24 -9.47
C LYS A 277 -24.38 8.79 -9.58
N ASN A 278 -24.30 8.21 -10.78
CA ASN A 278 -24.66 6.80 -11.01
C ASN A 278 -23.59 5.84 -10.42
N PRO A 279 -23.91 5.00 -9.42
CA PRO A 279 -22.98 4.06 -8.81
C PRO A 279 -22.77 2.77 -9.63
N LYS A 280 -23.66 2.49 -10.60
CA LYS A 280 -23.74 1.19 -11.26
C LYS A 280 -22.42 0.75 -11.93
N PRO A 281 -21.72 1.59 -12.71
CA PRO A 281 -20.49 1.16 -13.38
C PRO A 281 -19.40 0.69 -12.39
N PHE A 282 -19.31 1.32 -11.24
CA PHE A 282 -18.29 0.99 -10.23
C PHE A 282 -18.64 -0.30 -9.47
N LYS A 283 -19.93 -0.55 -9.22
CA LYS A 283 -20.40 -1.83 -8.66
C LYS A 283 -20.09 -2.98 -9.62
N GLU A 284 -20.41 -2.83 -10.90
CA GLU A 284 -20.13 -3.83 -11.93
C GLU A 284 -18.62 -4.10 -12.07
N SER A 285 -17.78 -3.06 -11.98
CA SER A 285 -16.32 -3.22 -11.98
C SER A 285 -15.83 -3.98 -10.76
N ALA A 286 -16.34 -3.66 -9.56
CA ALA A 286 -15.98 -4.36 -8.33
C ALA A 286 -16.38 -5.85 -8.36
N GLU A 287 -17.59 -6.15 -8.84
CA GLU A 287 -18.09 -7.54 -8.99
C GLU A 287 -17.21 -8.32 -9.97
N ARG A 288 -16.91 -7.75 -11.14
CA ARG A 288 -16.04 -8.37 -12.15
C ARG A 288 -14.64 -8.66 -11.57
N THR A 289 -14.04 -7.73 -10.85
CA THR A 289 -12.74 -7.96 -10.21
C THR A 289 -12.83 -9.05 -9.14
N ALA A 290 -13.86 -9.06 -8.32
CA ALA A 290 -14.04 -10.09 -7.29
C ALA A 290 -14.20 -11.49 -7.89
N GLU A 291 -15.03 -11.62 -8.93
CA GLU A 291 -15.23 -12.88 -9.66
C GLU A 291 -13.92 -13.37 -10.30
N ALA A 292 -13.19 -12.48 -10.98
CA ALA A 292 -11.90 -12.82 -11.60
C ALA A 292 -10.85 -13.25 -10.57
N MET A 293 -10.77 -12.58 -9.43
CA MET A 293 -9.89 -12.98 -8.32
C MET A 293 -10.25 -14.38 -7.80
N ASN A 294 -11.52 -14.67 -7.57
CA ASN A 294 -11.97 -15.99 -7.13
C ASN A 294 -11.66 -17.09 -8.15
N GLN A 295 -11.82 -16.80 -9.44
CA GLN A 295 -11.58 -17.79 -10.50
C GLN A 295 -10.09 -18.02 -10.74
N LYS A 296 -9.27 -16.97 -10.73
CA LYS A 296 -7.88 -17.03 -11.20
C LYS A 296 -6.85 -17.03 -10.06
N LEU A 297 -7.08 -16.26 -8.98
CA LEU A 297 -6.07 -16.08 -7.94
C LEU A 297 -6.29 -17.01 -6.73
N TRP A 298 -7.51 -17.46 -6.45
CA TRP A 298 -7.74 -18.41 -5.36
C TRP A 298 -6.97 -19.72 -5.55
N ASN A 299 -6.23 -20.15 -4.54
CA ASN A 299 -5.47 -21.39 -4.53
C ASN A 299 -6.03 -22.34 -3.47
N GLU A 300 -6.80 -23.35 -3.92
CA GLU A 300 -7.43 -24.32 -3.02
C GLU A 300 -6.43 -25.13 -2.20
N LYS A 301 -5.24 -25.39 -2.75
CA LYS A 301 -4.18 -26.14 -2.04
C LYS A 301 -3.56 -25.32 -0.92
N GLU A 302 -3.29 -24.04 -1.20
CA GLU A 302 -2.68 -23.12 -0.24
C GLU A 302 -3.70 -22.45 0.69
N GLN A 303 -5.00 -22.59 0.41
CA GLN A 303 -6.14 -21.98 1.15
C GLN A 303 -6.04 -20.46 1.28
N MET A 304 -5.49 -19.81 0.25
CA MET A 304 -5.32 -18.36 0.17
C MET A 304 -5.28 -17.91 -1.30
N TYR A 305 -5.26 -16.60 -1.53
CA TYR A 305 -5.05 -16.06 -2.87
C TYR A 305 -3.56 -15.92 -3.14
N ASN A 306 -3.17 -16.27 -4.37
CA ASN A 306 -1.80 -16.12 -4.85
C ASN A 306 -1.77 -15.22 -6.08
N ASP A 307 -0.72 -14.43 -6.20
CA ASP A 307 -0.44 -13.62 -7.37
C ASP A 307 -0.27 -14.49 -8.61
N PHE A 308 -0.50 -13.89 -9.78
CA PHE A 308 -0.44 -14.60 -11.05
C PHE A 308 0.56 -13.93 -11.99
N ASP A 309 1.60 -14.65 -12.35
CA ASP A 309 2.58 -14.23 -13.33
C ASP A 309 2.02 -14.40 -14.76
N LEU A 310 1.93 -13.30 -15.50
CA LEU A 310 1.42 -13.30 -16.87
C LEU A 310 2.42 -13.85 -17.87
N GLN A 311 3.72 -13.86 -17.57
CA GLN A 311 4.75 -14.40 -18.47
C GLN A 311 4.70 -15.92 -18.50
N THR A 312 4.69 -16.55 -17.33
CA THR A 312 4.63 -18.01 -17.21
C THR A 312 3.22 -18.57 -17.21
N SER A 313 2.20 -17.72 -17.06
CA SER A 313 0.80 -18.11 -16.87
C SER A 313 0.60 -19.04 -15.67
N LYS A 314 1.29 -18.76 -14.54
CA LYS A 314 1.22 -19.55 -13.32
C LYS A 314 0.95 -18.69 -12.09
N LYS A 315 0.34 -19.32 -11.06
CA LYS A 315 0.27 -18.74 -9.72
C LYS A 315 1.65 -18.77 -9.06
N ILE A 316 2.00 -17.67 -8.40
CA ILE A 316 3.23 -17.55 -7.62
C ILE A 316 2.97 -18.13 -6.24
N GLN A 317 3.67 -19.20 -5.87
CA GLN A 317 3.42 -19.91 -4.63
C GLN A 317 4.25 -19.32 -3.48
N ALA A 318 3.84 -18.13 -3.01
CA ALA A 318 4.40 -17.49 -1.83
C ALA A 318 3.30 -17.26 -0.78
N ARG A 319 3.60 -17.61 0.48
CA ARG A 319 2.64 -17.48 1.59
C ARG A 319 2.87 -16.17 2.32
N VAL A 320 2.36 -15.11 1.73
CA VAL A 320 2.49 -13.75 2.24
C VAL A 320 1.17 -13.21 2.80
N LEU A 321 1.26 -12.22 3.67
CA LEU A 321 0.09 -11.56 4.26
C LEU A 321 -0.85 -10.99 3.19
N ALA A 322 -0.32 -10.54 2.05
CA ALA A 322 -1.11 -10.04 0.93
C ALA A 322 -2.18 -11.04 0.44
N GLY A 323 -1.90 -12.36 0.54
CA GLY A 323 -2.84 -13.41 0.16
C GLY A 323 -4.13 -13.46 1.01
N PHE A 324 -4.15 -12.80 2.18
CA PHE A 324 -5.34 -12.67 3.04
C PHE A 324 -6.09 -11.35 2.84
N MET A 325 -5.52 -10.39 2.11
CA MET A 325 -6.14 -9.07 1.91
C MET A 325 -7.49 -9.11 1.17
N PRO A 326 -7.84 -10.11 0.34
CA PRO A 326 -9.19 -10.21 -0.24
C PRO A 326 -10.32 -10.18 0.79
N LEU A 327 -10.05 -10.51 2.07
CA LEU A 327 -10.99 -10.30 3.18
C LEU A 327 -11.40 -8.82 3.31
N TYR A 328 -10.48 -7.87 3.09
CA TYR A 328 -10.76 -6.44 3.18
C TYR A 328 -11.80 -5.96 2.16
N ALA A 329 -11.81 -6.55 0.99
CA ALA A 329 -12.78 -6.24 -0.07
C ALA A 329 -14.01 -7.17 -0.08
N LYS A 330 -14.21 -8.05 0.91
CA LYS A 330 -15.29 -9.05 0.93
C LYS A 330 -15.35 -9.90 -0.36
N ILE A 331 -14.21 -10.36 -0.84
CA ILE A 331 -14.12 -11.19 -2.05
C ILE A 331 -14.36 -12.67 -1.74
N PRO A 332 -13.77 -13.26 -0.65
CA PRO A 332 -13.95 -14.66 -0.33
C PRO A 332 -15.40 -15.02 -0.01
N ASP A 333 -15.83 -16.20 -0.43
CA ASP A 333 -17.05 -16.81 0.04
C ASP A 333 -16.92 -17.33 1.49
N GLU A 334 -18.00 -17.89 2.05
CA GLU A 334 -18.05 -18.37 3.44
C GLU A 334 -17.02 -19.49 3.71
N SER A 335 -16.79 -20.39 2.74
CA SER A 335 -15.83 -21.48 2.86
C SER A 335 -14.40 -20.97 2.75
N GLN A 336 -14.14 -20.10 1.79
CA GLN A 336 -12.82 -19.50 1.56
C GLN A 336 -12.38 -18.66 2.76
N LYS A 337 -13.27 -17.78 3.27
CA LYS A 337 -12.92 -16.94 4.43
C LYS A 337 -12.54 -17.75 5.65
N GLN A 338 -13.25 -18.88 5.93
CA GLN A 338 -12.93 -19.72 7.06
C GLN A 338 -11.58 -20.40 6.89
N LYS A 339 -11.29 -20.97 5.71
CA LYS A 339 -9.99 -21.55 5.39
C LYS A 339 -8.85 -20.54 5.53
N MET A 340 -9.04 -19.32 5.02
CA MET A 340 -8.08 -18.22 5.16
C MET A 340 -7.84 -17.87 6.63
N PHE A 341 -8.91 -17.73 7.42
CA PHE A 341 -8.79 -17.41 8.84
C PHE A 341 -8.13 -18.54 9.62
N ASP A 342 -8.47 -19.80 9.36
CA ASP A 342 -7.86 -20.96 10.03
C ASP A 342 -6.35 -20.99 9.78
N TYR A 343 -5.90 -20.64 8.56
CA TYR A 343 -4.48 -20.57 8.24
C TYR A 343 -3.79 -19.33 8.84
N LEU A 344 -4.43 -18.17 8.77
CA LEU A 344 -3.94 -16.95 9.39
C LEU A 344 -3.75 -17.11 10.91
N ASN A 345 -4.66 -17.84 11.56
CA ASN A 345 -4.61 -18.14 13.00
C ASN A 345 -3.76 -19.37 13.32
N THR A 346 -2.59 -19.48 12.69
CA THR A 346 -1.56 -20.47 12.97
C THR A 346 -0.26 -19.82 13.46
N HIS A 347 0.69 -20.61 13.94
CA HIS A 347 2.03 -20.11 14.30
C HIS A 347 2.75 -19.41 13.15
N CYS A 348 2.37 -19.71 11.90
CA CYS A 348 2.95 -19.10 10.71
C CYS A 348 2.70 -17.57 10.64
N PHE A 349 1.54 -17.11 11.16
CA PHE A 349 1.14 -15.71 11.16
C PHE A 349 0.83 -15.17 12.57
N CYS A 350 1.39 -15.80 13.61
CA CYS A 350 1.18 -15.43 15.02
C CYS A 350 -0.28 -15.59 15.46
N GLN A 351 -0.66 -16.83 15.71
CA GLN A 351 -2.01 -17.15 16.21
C GLN A 351 -2.33 -16.47 17.55
N LEU A 352 -3.60 -16.42 17.90
CA LEU A 352 -4.11 -15.78 19.13
C LEU A 352 -3.42 -16.19 20.42
N THR A 353 -2.86 -17.41 20.48
CA THR A 353 -2.19 -17.95 21.69
C THR A 353 -0.68 -17.68 21.73
N ASP A 354 -0.09 -17.15 20.64
CA ASP A 354 1.33 -16.85 20.56
C ASP A 354 1.70 -15.57 21.30
N THR A 355 2.97 -15.41 21.59
CA THR A 355 3.50 -14.19 22.24
C THR A 355 3.98 -13.14 21.24
N CYS A 356 4.07 -13.49 19.96
CA CYS A 356 4.48 -12.60 18.89
C CYS A 356 3.37 -11.61 18.47
N PHE A 357 3.73 -10.62 17.69
CA PHE A 357 2.79 -9.65 17.13
C PHE A 357 2.16 -10.20 15.83
N PRO A 358 0.81 -10.14 15.67
CA PRO A 358 0.16 -10.52 14.43
C PRO A 358 0.44 -9.46 13.38
N ALA A 359 0.32 -9.66 12.24
CA ALA A 359 0.45 -10.67 11.26
C ALA A 359 1.71 -10.30 10.46
N PRO A 360 2.72 -11.15 10.48
CA PRO A 360 3.95 -10.91 9.72
C PRO A 360 3.67 -10.81 8.22
N SER A 361 4.49 -10.04 7.50
CA SER A 361 4.35 -9.88 6.05
C SER A 361 4.56 -11.17 5.26
N TYR A 362 5.28 -12.14 5.83
CA TYR A 362 5.58 -13.44 5.25
C TYR A 362 5.44 -14.56 6.28
N ASP A 363 5.06 -15.74 5.84
CA ASP A 363 4.94 -16.96 6.65
C ASP A 363 6.24 -17.24 7.40
N LYS A 364 6.17 -17.34 8.73
CA LYS A 364 7.34 -17.60 9.60
C LYS A 364 8.00 -18.97 9.35
N SER A 365 7.32 -19.90 8.70
CA SER A 365 7.88 -21.18 8.29
C SER A 365 8.56 -21.17 6.91
N GLY A 366 8.53 -20.04 6.21
CA GLY A 366 9.17 -19.88 4.90
C GLY A 366 10.69 -19.84 5.02
N ASP A 367 11.41 -20.41 4.05
CA ASP A 367 12.87 -20.52 4.08
C ASP A 367 13.57 -19.15 4.09
N ASP A 368 12.95 -18.14 3.46
CA ASP A 368 13.47 -16.76 3.36
C ASP A 368 12.87 -15.82 4.41
N TYR A 369 12.22 -16.34 5.46
CA TYR A 369 11.67 -15.52 6.53
C TYR A 369 12.77 -14.79 7.30
N SER A 370 12.59 -13.49 7.44
CA SER A 370 13.45 -12.64 8.27
C SER A 370 12.60 -11.61 9.00
N ALA A 371 12.58 -11.67 10.32
CA ALA A 371 11.83 -10.71 11.15
C ALA A 371 12.33 -9.25 11.02
N ARG A 372 13.44 -9.00 10.31
CA ARG A 372 14.10 -7.69 10.17
C ARG A 372 14.14 -7.16 8.75
N THR A 373 14.02 -8.03 7.74
CA THR A 373 14.27 -7.65 6.35
C THR A 373 12.98 -7.21 5.67
N TYR A 374 12.75 -5.93 5.61
CA TYR A 374 11.73 -5.16 4.88
C TYR A 374 10.38 -5.92 4.72
N TRP A 375 10.04 -6.46 3.53
CA TRP A 375 8.78 -7.19 3.29
C TRP A 375 8.91 -8.72 3.43
N ARG A 376 9.95 -9.23 4.12
CA ARG A 376 10.26 -10.67 4.27
C ARG A 376 9.94 -11.24 5.66
N GLY A 377 9.05 -10.59 6.42
CA GLY A 377 8.66 -11.12 7.73
C GLY A 377 8.16 -10.08 8.74
N PRO A 378 8.66 -8.82 8.77
CA PRO A 378 8.22 -7.82 9.73
C PRO A 378 6.72 -7.55 9.71
N VAL A 379 6.23 -6.99 10.81
CA VAL A 379 4.87 -6.46 10.94
C VAL A 379 4.83 -5.03 10.39
N TRP A 380 3.87 -4.76 9.51
CA TRP A 380 3.61 -3.47 8.91
C TRP A 380 2.25 -2.92 9.36
N ILE A 381 2.23 -1.71 9.90
CA ILE A 381 1.00 -1.12 10.48
C ILE A 381 -0.10 -0.93 9.44
N ASN A 382 0.24 -0.54 8.20
CA ASN A 382 -0.74 -0.39 7.12
C ASN A 382 -1.40 -1.72 6.74
N MET A 383 -0.62 -2.81 6.67
CA MET A 383 -1.15 -4.14 6.38
C MET A 383 -2.01 -4.67 7.52
N ASN A 384 -1.58 -4.46 8.76
CA ASN A 384 -2.35 -4.83 9.94
C ASN A 384 -3.66 -4.04 10.02
N TRP A 385 -3.64 -2.76 9.68
CA TRP A 385 -4.85 -1.95 9.60
C TRP A 385 -5.82 -2.51 8.56
N LEU A 386 -5.37 -2.77 7.33
CA LEU A 386 -6.18 -3.39 6.27
C LEU A 386 -6.74 -4.74 6.70
N LEU A 387 -5.92 -5.59 7.32
CA LEU A 387 -6.34 -6.89 7.81
C LEU A 387 -7.42 -6.78 8.90
N SER A 388 -7.24 -5.88 9.87
CA SER A 388 -8.22 -5.69 10.94
C SER A 388 -9.57 -5.24 10.39
N GLU A 389 -9.58 -4.30 9.42
CA GLU A 389 -10.80 -3.86 8.75
C GLU A 389 -11.46 -4.99 7.94
N GLY A 390 -10.66 -5.86 7.35
CA GLY A 390 -11.15 -7.04 6.64
C GLY A 390 -11.81 -8.06 7.56
N LEU A 391 -11.13 -8.45 8.62
CA LEU A 391 -11.60 -9.45 9.58
C LEU A 391 -12.81 -8.99 10.38
N ASP A 392 -12.88 -7.70 10.74
CA ASP A 392 -14.01 -7.09 11.47
C ASP A 392 -15.33 -7.29 10.71
N GLN A 393 -15.31 -7.22 9.38
CA GLN A 393 -16.48 -7.42 8.52
C GLN A 393 -17.06 -8.85 8.57
N TYR A 394 -16.29 -9.80 9.09
CA TYR A 394 -16.68 -11.22 9.19
C TYR A 394 -16.87 -11.69 10.64
N GLY A 395 -16.67 -10.82 11.64
CA GLY A 395 -16.89 -11.12 13.05
C GLY A 395 -15.79 -11.97 13.70
N PHE A 396 -14.54 -11.85 13.24
CA PHE A 396 -13.37 -12.48 13.89
C PHE A 396 -12.82 -11.62 15.03
N ASP A 397 -13.70 -11.21 15.96
CA ASP A 397 -13.51 -10.13 16.93
C ASP A 397 -12.25 -10.26 17.80
N ASP A 398 -11.91 -11.47 18.27
CA ASP A 398 -10.73 -11.68 19.12
C ASP A 398 -9.43 -11.41 18.36
N TYR A 399 -9.35 -11.84 17.10
CA TYR A 399 -8.16 -11.59 16.28
C TYR A 399 -8.07 -10.13 15.87
N VAL A 400 -9.20 -9.52 15.51
CA VAL A 400 -9.30 -8.07 15.24
C VAL A 400 -8.78 -7.25 16.41
N LYS A 401 -9.22 -7.57 17.62
CA LYS A 401 -8.76 -6.91 18.85
C LYS A 401 -7.25 -7.06 19.04
N GLN A 402 -6.69 -8.24 18.78
CA GLN A 402 -5.25 -8.45 18.88
C GLN A 402 -4.48 -7.63 17.85
N VAL A 403 -4.94 -7.58 16.58
CA VAL A 403 -4.32 -6.77 15.53
C VAL A 403 -4.39 -5.28 15.86
N LYS A 404 -5.56 -4.77 16.25
CA LYS A 404 -5.72 -3.37 16.66
C LYS A 404 -4.84 -3.01 17.87
N ASN A 405 -4.75 -3.91 18.85
CA ASN A 405 -3.83 -3.72 19.98
C ASN A 405 -2.37 -3.63 19.51
N SER A 406 -1.96 -4.41 18.52
CA SER A 406 -0.59 -4.37 17.97
C SER A 406 -0.29 -3.03 17.31
N ILE A 407 -1.27 -2.43 16.60
CA ILE A 407 -1.13 -1.09 15.99
C ILE A 407 -0.80 -0.03 17.05
N ILE A 408 -1.27 -0.20 18.28
CA ILE A 408 -1.00 0.72 19.40
C ILE A 408 0.27 0.34 20.15
N GLN A 409 0.46 -0.96 20.42
CA GLN A 409 1.56 -1.46 21.26
C GLN A 409 2.93 -1.32 20.61
N LEU A 410 3.02 -1.53 19.29
CA LEU A 410 4.28 -1.45 18.56
C LEU A 410 4.88 -0.04 18.60
N PRO A 411 4.12 1.04 18.29
CA PRO A 411 4.62 2.41 18.46
C PRO A 411 4.85 2.79 19.93
N PHE A 412 4.06 2.28 20.87
CA PHE A 412 4.28 2.50 22.30
C PHE A 412 5.61 1.93 22.77
N LYS A 413 5.97 0.74 22.28
CA LYS A 413 7.20 0.03 22.67
C LYS A 413 8.46 0.59 22.00
N SER A 414 8.39 0.89 20.69
CA SER A 414 9.60 1.14 19.88
C SER A 414 9.56 2.43 19.07
N GLY A 415 8.58 3.31 19.36
CA GLY A 415 8.39 4.54 18.60
C GLY A 415 7.71 4.30 17.23
N PHE A 416 7.52 5.36 16.50
CA PHE A 416 6.82 5.35 15.20
C PHE A 416 7.79 4.97 14.09
N ARG A 417 7.94 3.67 13.87
CA ARG A 417 8.85 3.07 12.90
C ARG A 417 8.15 2.74 11.59
N GLU A 418 8.92 2.49 10.57
CA GLU A 418 8.45 2.04 9.26
C GLU A 418 7.80 0.65 9.38
N TYR A 419 8.47 -0.29 10.08
CA TYR A 419 8.00 -1.64 10.38
C TYR A 419 8.62 -2.18 11.68
N TYR A 420 8.17 -3.36 12.11
CA TYR A 420 8.51 -3.91 13.43
C TYR A 420 8.80 -5.40 13.35
N ASP A 421 9.76 -5.84 14.17
CA ASP A 421 10.05 -7.25 14.40
C ASP A 421 8.81 -7.98 14.93
N THR A 422 8.50 -9.12 14.32
CA THR A 422 7.31 -9.90 14.63
C THR A 422 7.36 -10.52 16.03
N ASP A 423 8.52 -10.96 16.52
CA ASP A 423 8.67 -11.67 17.78
C ASP A 423 8.92 -10.71 18.94
N THR A 424 9.74 -9.70 18.72
CA THR A 424 10.16 -8.77 19.78
C THR A 424 9.39 -7.44 19.79
N GLY A 425 8.84 -7.02 18.64
CA GLY A 425 8.25 -5.70 18.46
C GLY A 425 9.29 -4.58 18.43
N GLU A 426 10.59 -4.89 18.24
CA GLU A 426 11.61 -3.89 17.97
C GLU A 426 11.32 -3.18 16.65
N GLY A 427 11.51 -1.86 16.63
CA GLY A 427 11.22 -1.08 15.45
C GLY A 427 12.40 -1.00 14.49
N TYR A 428 12.14 -1.19 13.20
CA TYR A 428 13.12 -1.13 12.11
C TYR A 428 12.73 -0.14 11.03
N GLY A 429 13.60 -0.01 10.04
CA GLY A 429 13.45 1.01 9.02
C GLY A 429 13.55 2.43 9.58
N ILE A 430 12.85 3.35 8.97
CA ILE A 430 12.94 4.77 9.29
C ILE A 430 12.07 5.14 10.50
N GLU A 431 12.58 6.08 11.31
CA GLU A 431 11.87 6.68 12.44
C GLU A 431 10.87 7.76 12.00
N ASN A 432 9.92 8.05 12.90
CA ASN A 432 8.91 9.09 12.72
C ASN A 432 8.10 8.93 11.43
N PHE A 433 7.68 7.70 11.17
CA PHE A 433 7.02 7.31 9.94
C PHE A 433 5.55 7.74 9.92
N SER A 434 5.14 8.45 8.87
CA SER A 434 3.85 9.16 8.80
C SER A 434 2.65 8.22 8.75
N TRP A 435 2.69 7.12 7.99
CA TRP A 435 1.52 6.22 7.95
C TRP A 435 1.32 5.50 9.28
N THR A 436 2.40 5.13 9.99
CA THR A 436 2.32 4.55 11.34
C THR A 436 1.66 5.52 12.31
N ALA A 437 2.04 6.80 12.26
CA ALA A 437 1.42 7.84 13.06
C ALA A 437 -0.07 8.04 12.72
N SER A 438 -0.39 8.05 11.44
CA SER A 438 -1.76 8.28 10.93
C SER A 438 -2.70 7.13 11.25
N LEU A 439 -2.28 5.89 11.04
CA LEU A 439 -3.13 4.72 11.25
C LEU A 439 -3.28 4.39 12.75
N LEU A 440 -2.27 4.70 13.57
CA LEU A 440 -2.44 4.71 15.03
C LEU A 440 -3.51 5.73 15.44
N LEU A 441 -3.48 6.96 14.92
CA LEU A 441 -4.50 7.98 15.21
C LEU A 441 -5.89 7.50 14.78
N ASP A 442 -6.03 6.96 13.56
CA ASP A 442 -7.31 6.42 13.09
C ASP A 442 -7.85 5.34 14.04
N THR A 443 -6.99 4.40 14.44
CA THR A 443 -7.35 3.32 15.37
C THR A 443 -7.80 3.89 16.72
N LEU A 444 -7.04 4.81 17.30
CA LEU A 444 -7.37 5.41 18.60
C LEU A 444 -8.67 6.21 18.56
N TYR A 445 -8.87 7.06 17.55
CA TYR A 445 -10.08 7.88 17.42
C TYR A 445 -11.34 7.02 17.21
N ARG A 446 -11.23 5.87 16.58
CA ARG A 446 -12.36 4.97 16.33
C ARG A 446 -12.68 4.08 17.52
N GLU A 447 -11.68 3.68 18.31
CA GLU A 447 -11.88 2.82 19.48
C GLU A 447 -12.14 3.62 20.76
N ASN A 448 -11.57 4.81 20.95
CA ASN A 448 -11.54 5.57 22.18
C ASN A 448 -11.77 7.08 22.00
N ALA A 449 -12.75 7.47 21.17
CA ALA A 449 -12.99 8.89 20.83
C ALA A 449 -13.18 9.83 22.03
N SER A 450 -13.50 9.31 23.23
CA SER A 450 -13.68 10.09 24.46
C SER A 450 -12.38 10.32 25.25
N ALA A 451 -11.29 9.60 24.91
CA ALA A 451 -10.01 9.64 25.64
C ALA A 451 -8.92 10.48 24.92
N ILE A 452 -9.18 10.98 23.72
CA ILE A 452 -8.25 11.69 22.83
C ILE A 452 -8.83 13.04 22.45
#